data_2b8e0f9a36948f099d763da1bf5d3974
#
_entry.id   2b8e0f9a36948f099d763da1bf5d3974
#
_cell.length_a   1.000
_cell.length_b   1.000
_cell.length_c   1.000
_cell.angle_alpha   90.00
_cell.angle_beta   90.00
_cell.angle_gamma   90.00
#
_symmetry.space_group_name_H-M   'P 1'
#
loop_
_entity.id
_entity.type
_entity.pdbx_description
1 polymer ?
#
loop_
_entity_poly.entity_id
_entity_poly.type
_entity_poly.pdbx_seq_one_letter_code
_entity_poly.pdbx_strand_id
1 'polypeptide(L)'
;IANGTCSLHLVLRAMGVGSGDEVITAPNSFFASAAAIALVGAKVVFADVRADANIDPDAIEACVSGRTKAIMPVHLTGRPVNMPEIQKIADKHNLLILEDAAQAVGSSYKSVQVGSWGHAATFSLHPLKSLHAFGDAGIVTSKDANLIKEVAQSKNHGLADRSTCEEWSYNCRLDEVQASLLRVQLLHLEDKITERRRLAQRYNDHLAPYVDVPWENEDEFHTYQTYMIQASSRDKLQEHLRSKGIEAIVHYPPPLHLQRAARDLA
;
A
#
# COMPACT_ATOMS: atom_id res chain seq x y z
N ILE A 1 14.31 -5.19 0.51
CA ILE A 1 14.13 -4.38 1.72
C ILE A 1 13.58 -5.28 2.82
N ALA A 2 13.84 -4.94 4.11
CA ALA A 2 13.43 -5.75 5.27
C ALA A 2 11.91 -5.95 5.41
N ASN A 3 11.09 -4.96 5.06
CA ASN A 3 9.63 -5.03 5.11
C ASN A 3 8.98 -3.87 4.34
N GLY A 4 7.65 -3.89 4.21
CA GLY A 4 6.90 -2.84 3.52
C GLY A 4 7.01 -1.46 4.17
N THR A 5 7.02 -1.38 5.49
CA THR A 5 7.14 -0.10 6.23
C THR A 5 8.49 0.57 5.97
N CYS A 6 9.59 -0.20 6.06
CA CYS A 6 10.92 0.28 5.69
C CYS A 6 10.99 0.70 4.22
N SER A 7 10.30 -0.02 3.32
CA SER A 7 10.24 0.33 1.90
C SER A 7 9.61 1.71 1.70
N LEU A 8 8.44 1.96 2.27
CA LEU A 8 7.75 3.27 2.22
C LEU A 8 8.63 4.39 2.77
N HIS A 9 9.20 4.18 3.97
CA HIS A 9 10.05 5.17 4.63
C HIS A 9 11.28 5.54 3.79
N LEU A 10 12.02 4.55 3.29
CA LEU A 10 13.24 4.77 2.50
C LEU A 10 12.93 5.45 1.17
N VAL A 11 11.80 5.11 0.51
CA VAL A 11 11.40 5.76 -0.74
C VAL A 11 10.98 7.19 -0.50
N LEU A 12 10.17 7.50 0.53
CA LEU A 12 9.81 8.88 0.86
C LEU A 12 11.06 9.74 1.13
N ARG A 13 12.03 9.20 1.86
CA ARG A 13 13.32 9.86 2.08
C ARG A 13 14.06 10.12 0.76
N ALA A 14 14.20 9.12 -0.11
CA ALA A 14 14.85 9.24 -1.41
C ALA A 14 14.11 10.19 -2.37
N MET A 15 12.81 10.38 -2.19
CA MET A 15 12.01 11.39 -2.87
C MET A 15 12.20 12.80 -2.30
N GLY A 16 13.05 12.99 -1.29
CA GLY A 16 13.29 14.26 -0.63
C GLY A 16 12.12 14.75 0.22
N VAL A 17 11.23 13.86 0.65
CA VAL A 17 10.13 14.18 1.56
C VAL A 17 10.66 14.27 2.99
N GLY A 18 10.31 15.33 3.71
CA GLY A 18 10.80 15.56 5.07
C GLY A 18 10.02 16.59 5.86
N SER A 19 10.69 17.17 6.85
CA SER A 19 10.09 18.17 7.73
C SER A 19 9.60 19.41 6.98
N GLY A 20 8.37 19.80 7.22
CA GLY A 20 7.69 20.91 6.53
C GLY A 20 6.84 20.48 5.34
N ASP A 21 7.07 19.28 4.80
CA ASP A 21 6.26 18.72 3.70
C ASP A 21 4.99 18.05 4.21
N GLU A 22 4.01 17.94 3.32
CA GLU A 22 2.77 17.19 3.53
C GLU A 22 2.67 16.05 2.51
N VAL A 23 2.20 14.87 2.96
CA VAL A 23 1.90 13.73 2.10
C VAL A 23 0.45 13.32 2.28
N ILE A 24 -0.30 13.26 1.17
CA ILE A 24 -1.72 12.88 1.16
C ILE A 24 -1.85 11.37 1.03
N THR A 25 -2.64 10.75 1.93
CA THR A 25 -2.93 9.31 1.90
C THR A 25 -4.34 9.01 2.43
N ALA A 26 -4.79 7.74 2.33
CA ALA A 26 -6.10 7.32 2.80
C ALA A 26 -6.13 7.03 4.32
N PRO A 27 -7.24 7.34 5.03
CA PRO A 27 -7.34 7.12 6.48
C PRO A 27 -7.64 5.67 6.89
N ASN A 28 -8.03 4.81 5.95
CA ASN A 28 -8.47 3.43 6.18
C ASN A 28 -7.41 2.37 5.88
N SER A 29 -6.14 2.79 5.70
CA SER A 29 -5.02 1.90 5.47
C SER A 29 -4.45 1.31 6.76
N PHE A 30 -3.44 0.43 6.61
CA PHE A 30 -2.62 -0.05 7.71
C PHE A 30 -1.71 1.06 8.26
N PHE A 31 -1.31 0.94 9.52
CA PHE A 31 -0.47 1.96 10.21
C PHE A 31 0.79 2.35 9.44
N ALA A 32 1.38 1.41 8.67
CA ALA A 32 2.63 1.62 7.95
C ALA A 32 2.59 2.82 7.00
N SER A 33 1.45 3.06 6.34
CA SER A 33 1.30 4.17 5.40
C SER A 33 1.49 5.52 6.10
N ALA A 34 0.76 5.78 7.20
CA ALA A 34 0.91 7.02 7.96
C ALA A 34 2.24 7.08 8.73
N ALA A 35 2.67 5.95 9.31
CA ALA A 35 3.91 5.89 10.07
C ALA A 35 5.13 6.21 9.21
N ALA A 36 5.22 5.72 7.98
CA ALA A 36 6.33 6.01 7.08
C ALA A 36 6.45 7.50 6.77
N ILE A 37 5.32 8.20 6.59
CA ILE A 37 5.25 9.66 6.38
C ILE A 37 5.73 10.40 7.63
N ALA A 38 5.19 10.04 8.79
CA ALA A 38 5.56 10.69 10.05
C ALA A 38 7.03 10.47 10.41
N LEU A 39 7.59 9.28 10.14
CA LEU A 39 8.99 8.95 10.43
C LEU A 39 10.00 9.70 9.57
N VAL A 40 9.65 10.19 8.37
CA VAL A 40 10.50 11.13 7.62
C VAL A 40 10.33 12.57 8.07
N GLY A 41 9.47 12.84 9.07
CA GLY A 41 9.21 14.17 9.61
C GLY A 41 8.16 14.97 8.83
N ALA A 42 7.52 14.38 7.82
CA ALA A 42 6.45 15.00 7.06
C ALA A 42 5.10 14.91 7.78
N LYS A 43 4.18 15.82 7.47
CA LYS A 43 2.81 15.80 7.97
C LYS A 43 1.96 14.85 7.12
N VAL A 44 1.25 13.95 7.79
CA VAL A 44 0.22 13.11 7.13
C VAL A 44 -1.03 13.95 6.90
N VAL A 45 -1.53 13.98 5.67
CA VAL A 45 -2.82 14.57 5.31
C VAL A 45 -3.74 13.45 4.84
N PHE A 46 -4.91 13.33 5.45
CA PHE A 46 -5.86 12.29 5.09
C PHE A 46 -6.91 12.82 4.13
N ALA A 47 -7.02 12.18 2.96
CA ALA A 47 -8.11 12.37 2.02
C ALA A 47 -9.10 11.20 2.11
N ASP A 48 -10.39 11.50 2.00
CA ASP A 48 -11.45 10.50 2.16
C ASP A 48 -11.42 9.44 1.05
N VAL A 49 -12.23 8.40 1.18
CA VAL A 49 -12.27 7.24 0.29
C VAL A 49 -13.64 7.13 -0.38
N ARG A 50 -13.66 6.52 -1.57
CA ARG A 50 -14.88 6.15 -2.28
C ARG A 50 -15.51 4.86 -1.72
N ALA A 51 -16.67 4.50 -2.24
CA ALA A 51 -17.39 3.28 -1.84
C ALA A 51 -16.58 1.99 -2.05
N ASP A 52 -15.59 2.01 -2.94
CA ASP A 52 -14.64 0.91 -3.18
C ASP A 52 -13.51 0.85 -2.13
N ALA A 53 -13.55 1.73 -1.14
CA ALA A 53 -12.57 1.91 -0.07
C ALA A 53 -11.18 2.40 -0.54
N ASN A 54 -10.97 2.70 -1.80
CA ASN A 54 -9.77 3.37 -2.29
C ASN A 54 -9.90 4.89 -2.16
N ILE A 55 -8.77 5.57 -2.07
CA ILE A 55 -8.72 7.03 -1.91
C ILE A 55 -9.47 7.75 -3.03
N ASP A 56 -10.25 8.78 -2.67
CA ASP A 56 -11.02 9.56 -3.62
C ASP A 56 -10.14 10.66 -4.25
N PRO A 57 -9.96 10.68 -5.58
CA PRO A 57 -9.22 11.74 -6.26
C PRO A 57 -9.78 13.14 -6.01
N ASP A 58 -11.10 13.31 -5.91
CA ASP A 58 -11.70 14.62 -5.62
C ASP A 58 -11.34 15.09 -4.20
N ALA A 59 -11.29 14.16 -3.24
CA ALA A 59 -10.82 14.44 -1.88
C ALA A 59 -9.31 14.74 -1.84
N ILE A 60 -8.50 14.09 -2.68
CA ILE A 60 -7.07 14.43 -2.83
C ILE A 60 -6.93 15.88 -3.29
N GLU A 61 -7.62 16.27 -4.37
CA GLU A 61 -7.53 17.61 -4.93
C GLU A 61 -7.90 18.68 -3.89
N ALA A 62 -8.93 18.43 -3.07
CA ALA A 62 -9.35 19.32 -1.98
C ALA A 62 -8.34 19.43 -0.84
N CYS A 63 -7.46 18.44 -0.67
CA CYS A 63 -6.44 18.41 0.38
C CYS A 63 -5.09 19.02 -0.04
N VAL A 64 -4.90 19.36 -1.33
CA VAL A 64 -3.63 19.92 -1.82
C VAL A 64 -3.37 21.31 -1.23
N SER A 65 -2.20 21.50 -0.70
CA SER A 65 -1.70 22.79 -0.15
C SER A 65 -0.34 23.15 -0.77
N GLY A 66 0.16 24.35 -0.46
CA GLY A 66 1.51 24.77 -0.86
C GLY A 66 2.65 23.95 -0.23
N ARG A 67 2.36 23.09 0.74
CA ARG A 67 3.32 22.18 1.38
C ARG A 67 3.18 20.74 0.91
N THR A 68 2.15 20.42 0.14
CA THR A 68 1.97 19.06 -0.38
C THR A 68 3.12 18.71 -1.31
N LYS A 69 3.85 17.63 -0.97
CA LYS A 69 5.01 17.14 -1.71
C LYS A 69 4.70 15.87 -2.50
N ALA A 70 3.86 15.00 -1.93
CA ALA A 70 3.54 13.71 -2.54
C ALA A 70 2.11 13.27 -2.25
N ILE A 71 1.59 12.41 -3.13
CA ILE A 71 0.40 11.60 -2.93
C ILE A 71 0.86 10.16 -2.74
N MET A 72 0.34 9.49 -1.70
CA MET A 72 0.61 8.07 -1.45
C MET A 72 -0.71 7.29 -1.48
N PRO A 73 -1.21 6.93 -2.67
CA PRO A 73 -2.37 6.07 -2.80
C PRO A 73 -2.07 4.67 -2.29
N VAL A 74 -3.04 4.05 -1.64
CA VAL A 74 -2.96 2.67 -1.17
C VAL A 74 -3.90 1.81 -2.02
N HIS A 75 -3.37 0.78 -2.67
CA HIS A 75 -4.16 -0.20 -3.41
C HIS A 75 -4.74 -1.22 -2.42
N LEU A 76 -5.80 -0.79 -1.73
CA LEU A 76 -6.36 -1.52 -0.59
C LEU A 76 -7.00 -2.85 -1.05
N THR A 77 -6.87 -3.90 -0.24
CA THR A 77 -7.40 -5.24 -0.48
C THR A 77 -6.88 -5.95 -1.74
N GLY A 78 -5.97 -5.32 -2.49
CA GLY A 78 -5.52 -5.78 -3.81
C GLY A 78 -6.32 -5.20 -4.96
N ARG A 79 -7.21 -4.23 -4.71
CA ARG A 79 -7.90 -3.46 -5.75
C ARG A 79 -7.03 -2.30 -6.19
N PRO A 80 -6.78 -2.15 -7.50
CA PRO A 80 -6.01 -1.01 -8.00
C PRO A 80 -6.78 0.30 -7.79
N VAL A 81 -6.08 1.36 -7.41
CA VAL A 81 -6.61 2.72 -7.39
C VAL A 81 -6.74 3.24 -8.83
N ASN A 82 -7.66 4.19 -9.08
CA ASN A 82 -7.75 4.89 -10.36
C ASN A 82 -6.55 5.82 -10.56
N MET A 83 -5.42 5.23 -10.96
CA MET A 83 -4.15 5.94 -11.10
C MET A 83 -4.15 7.05 -12.15
N PRO A 84 -4.86 6.95 -13.30
CA PRO A 84 -4.97 8.05 -14.25
C PRO A 84 -5.56 9.35 -13.67
N GLU A 85 -6.54 9.26 -12.76
CA GLU A 85 -7.07 10.45 -12.09
C GLU A 85 -6.07 11.04 -11.10
N ILE A 86 -5.38 10.20 -10.34
CA ILE A 86 -4.32 10.65 -9.42
C ILE A 86 -3.15 11.28 -10.17
N GLN A 87 -2.73 10.71 -11.31
CA GLN A 87 -1.66 11.30 -12.13
C GLN A 87 -2.01 12.69 -12.63
N LYS A 88 -3.26 12.91 -13.09
CA LYS A 88 -3.71 14.26 -13.50
C LYS A 88 -3.57 15.29 -12.37
N ILE A 89 -3.91 14.91 -11.15
CA ILE A 89 -3.77 15.79 -9.98
C ILE A 89 -2.29 16.04 -9.68
N ALA A 90 -1.48 14.98 -9.68
CA ALA A 90 -0.05 15.09 -9.44
C ALA A 90 0.65 15.98 -10.47
N ASP A 91 0.34 15.81 -11.75
CA ASP A 91 0.88 16.63 -12.84
C ASP A 91 0.47 18.10 -12.70
N LYS A 92 -0.81 18.37 -12.38
CA LYS A 92 -1.35 19.72 -12.19
C LYS A 92 -0.64 20.49 -11.07
N HIS A 93 -0.30 19.79 -9.99
CA HIS A 93 0.30 20.39 -8.78
C HIS A 93 1.80 20.09 -8.63
N ASN A 94 2.42 19.44 -9.63
CA ASN A 94 3.83 19.01 -9.59
C ASN A 94 4.17 18.18 -8.35
N LEU A 95 3.32 17.18 -8.04
CA LEU A 95 3.45 16.31 -6.88
C LEU A 95 4.10 14.96 -7.26
N LEU A 96 4.81 14.38 -6.31
CA LEU A 96 5.33 13.02 -6.43
C LEU A 96 4.21 12.00 -6.13
N ILE A 97 4.31 10.81 -6.72
CA ILE A 97 3.42 9.68 -6.42
C ILE A 97 4.25 8.51 -5.92
N LEU A 98 3.94 8.03 -4.72
CA LEU A 98 4.43 6.77 -4.16
C LEU A 98 3.27 5.78 -4.02
N GLU A 99 3.25 4.72 -4.82
CA GLU A 99 2.23 3.67 -4.68
C GLU A 99 2.51 2.80 -3.45
N ASP A 100 1.60 2.79 -2.47
CA ASP A 100 1.58 1.76 -1.45
C ASP A 100 0.82 0.53 -2.00
N ALA A 101 1.59 -0.37 -2.59
CA ALA A 101 1.11 -1.61 -3.21
C ALA A 101 1.26 -2.83 -2.28
N ALA A 102 1.32 -2.60 -0.96
CA ALA A 102 1.53 -3.65 0.04
C ALA A 102 0.51 -4.80 -0.01
N GLN A 103 -0.63 -4.59 -0.65
CA GLN A 103 -1.71 -5.58 -0.80
C GLN A 103 -2.00 -5.94 -2.26
N ALA A 104 -1.24 -5.41 -3.24
CA ALA A 104 -1.67 -5.39 -4.63
C ALA A 104 -0.65 -6.01 -5.62
N VAL A 105 0.17 -6.95 -5.15
CA VAL A 105 1.06 -7.70 -6.04
C VAL A 105 0.24 -8.42 -7.11
N GLY A 106 0.52 -8.13 -8.39
CA GLY A 106 -0.17 -8.71 -9.55
C GLY A 106 -1.47 -8.00 -9.95
N SER A 107 -1.89 -6.95 -9.23
CA SER A 107 -3.05 -6.13 -9.64
C SER A 107 -2.68 -5.20 -10.79
N SER A 108 -3.68 -4.85 -11.61
CA SER A 108 -3.48 -3.89 -12.71
C SER A 108 -4.70 -3.00 -12.92
N TYR A 109 -4.45 -1.82 -13.47
CA TYR A 109 -5.46 -0.87 -13.95
C TYR A 109 -5.20 -0.56 -15.43
N LYS A 110 -6.19 -0.69 -16.31
CA LYS A 110 -6.03 -0.55 -17.77
C LYS A 110 -4.84 -1.36 -18.32
N SER A 111 -4.71 -2.60 -17.86
CA SER A 111 -3.61 -3.52 -18.22
C SER A 111 -2.21 -3.05 -17.81
N VAL A 112 -2.07 -1.93 -17.09
CA VAL A 112 -0.80 -1.47 -16.51
C VAL A 112 -0.70 -2.00 -15.07
N GLN A 113 0.38 -2.69 -14.77
CA GLN A 113 0.61 -3.27 -13.45
C GLN A 113 0.72 -2.20 -12.37
N VAL A 114 0.08 -2.44 -11.22
CA VAL A 114 0.33 -1.69 -9.99
C VAL A 114 1.83 -1.74 -9.68
N GLY A 115 2.38 -0.60 -9.29
CA GLY A 115 3.82 -0.42 -9.10
C GLY A 115 4.57 0.12 -10.31
N SER A 116 3.84 0.44 -11.41
CA SER A 116 4.41 1.03 -12.63
C SER A 116 3.85 2.42 -12.95
N TRP A 117 2.92 2.92 -12.16
CA TRP A 117 2.21 4.18 -12.36
C TRP A 117 2.94 5.38 -11.75
N GLY A 118 3.30 5.27 -10.47
CA GLY A 118 3.94 6.34 -9.73
C GLY A 118 5.44 6.50 -10.02
N HIS A 119 6.06 7.45 -9.35
CA HIS A 119 7.52 7.63 -9.36
C HIS A 119 8.24 6.44 -8.72
N ALA A 120 7.62 5.85 -7.71
CA ALA A 120 8.02 4.59 -7.10
C ALA A 120 6.81 3.85 -6.53
N ALA A 121 6.99 2.56 -6.26
CA ALA A 121 6.03 1.76 -5.52
C ALA A 121 6.73 0.85 -4.51
N THR A 122 5.97 0.47 -3.49
CA THR A 122 6.43 -0.44 -2.46
C THR A 122 5.47 -1.61 -2.28
N PHE A 123 6.02 -2.78 -2.09
CA PHE A 123 5.27 -4.01 -1.86
C PHE A 123 5.69 -4.63 -0.53
N SER A 124 4.71 -5.07 0.25
CA SER A 124 4.96 -5.91 1.42
C SER A 124 4.91 -7.38 1.02
N LEU A 125 5.89 -8.13 1.49
CA LEU A 125 5.99 -9.57 1.28
C LEU A 125 5.92 -10.32 2.63
N HIS A 126 5.21 -9.72 3.59
CA HIS A 126 4.90 -10.33 4.89
C HIS A 126 4.17 -11.66 4.69
N PRO A 127 4.27 -12.66 5.60
CA PRO A 127 3.67 -14.00 5.45
C PRO A 127 2.19 -14.04 5.10
N LEU A 128 1.42 -13.00 5.43
CA LEU A 128 0.00 -12.90 5.09
C LEU A 128 -0.29 -12.34 3.69
N LYS A 129 0.73 -12.02 2.88
CA LYS A 129 0.55 -11.46 1.53
C LYS A 129 0.46 -12.55 0.48
N SER A 130 -0.14 -12.23 -0.68
CA SER A 130 -0.29 -13.16 -1.81
C SER A 130 1.06 -13.66 -2.33
N LEU A 131 2.04 -12.78 -2.43
CA LEU A 131 3.46 -13.13 -2.57
C LEU A 131 4.12 -12.88 -1.22
N HIS A 132 4.67 -13.90 -0.60
CA HIS A 132 5.16 -13.79 0.78
C HIS A 132 6.47 -14.53 1.01
N ALA A 133 7.30 -13.97 1.89
CA ALA A 133 8.47 -14.61 2.48
C ALA A 133 8.07 -15.45 3.71
N PHE A 134 9.03 -16.14 4.30
CA PHE A 134 8.87 -16.85 5.58
C PHE A 134 9.34 -15.96 6.75
N GLY A 135 8.89 -14.72 6.75
CA GLY A 135 9.21 -13.63 7.65
C GLY A 135 8.94 -12.31 6.97
N ASP A 136 9.47 -11.22 7.51
CA ASP A 136 9.32 -9.91 6.91
C ASP A 136 10.14 -9.76 5.63
N ALA A 137 9.57 -9.10 4.64
CA ALA A 137 10.22 -8.73 3.40
C ALA A 137 9.47 -7.60 2.70
N GLY A 138 10.15 -6.88 1.81
CA GLY A 138 9.56 -5.83 0.98
C GLY A 138 10.33 -5.64 -0.32
N ILE A 139 9.66 -5.05 -1.31
CA ILE A 139 10.22 -4.68 -2.61
C ILE A 139 9.92 -3.21 -2.88
N VAL A 140 10.86 -2.56 -3.54
CA VAL A 140 10.69 -1.22 -4.12
C VAL A 140 10.85 -1.34 -5.63
N THR A 141 9.97 -0.69 -6.38
CA THR A 141 10.07 -0.53 -7.84
C THR A 141 10.07 0.95 -8.20
N SER A 142 10.85 1.32 -9.20
CA SER A 142 10.86 2.66 -9.80
C SER A 142 11.47 2.59 -11.19
N LYS A 143 11.10 3.51 -12.07
CA LYS A 143 11.73 3.75 -13.36
C LYS A 143 12.95 4.68 -13.22
N ASP A 144 13.10 5.37 -12.09
CA ASP A 144 14.24 6.24 -11.79
C ASP A 144 15.38 5.42 -11.16
N ALA A 145 16.44 5.23 -11.93
CA ALA A 145 17.63 4.51 -11.48
C ALA A 145 18.36 5.21 -10.32
N ASN A 146 18.29 6.55 -10.24
CA ASN A 146 18.93 7.29 -9.15
C ASN A 146 18.18 7.06 -7.84
N LEU A 147 16.85 7.09 -7.85
CA LEU A 147 16.03 6.76 -6.69
C LEU A 147 16.30 5.33 -6.20
N ILE A 148 16.38 4.36 -7.12
CA ILE A 148 16.71 2.97 -6.75
C ILE A 148 18.11 2.86 -6.15
N LYS A 149 19.10 3.58 -6.70
CA LYS A 149 20.47 3.63 -6.16
C LYS A 149 20.48 4.20 -4.74
N GLU A 150 19.79 5.31 -4.50
CA GLU A 150 19.71 5.95 -3.19
C GLU A 150 19.03 5.04 -2.16
N VAL A 151 17.90 4.40 -2.52
CA VAL A 151 17.23 3.40 -1.66
C VAL A 151 18.14 2.21 -1.38
N ALA A 152 18.90 1.72 -2.38
CA ALA A 152 19.82 0.60 -2.23
C ALA A 152 20.98 0.94 -1.28
N GLN A 153 21.47 2.16 -1.29
CA GLN A 153 22.49 2.69 -0.41
C GLN A 153 21.93 2.88 1.00
N SER A 154 20.80 3.56 1.13
CA SER A 154 20.17 3.87 2.42
C SER A 154 19.76 2.62 3.19
N LYS A 155 19.28 1.55 2.52
CA LYS A 155 18.96 0.27 3.19
C LYS A 155 20.19 -0.44 3.77
N ASN A 156 21.39 -0.06 3.37
CA ASN A 156 22.65 -0.70 3.74
C ASN A 156 23.62 0.31 4.37
N HIS A 157 23.23 0.95 5.46
CA HIS A 157 24.04 1.86 6.27
C HIS A 157 24.53 3.12 5.54
N GLY A 158 23.97 3.49 4.38
CA GLY A 158 24.45 4.60 3.56
C GLY A 158 25.80 4.31 2.88
N LEU A 159 26.15 3.04 2.69
CA LEU A 159 27.43 2.63 2.10
C LEU A 159 27.42 2.82 0.58
N ALA A 160 28.38 3.59 0.07
CA ALA A 160 28.69 3.66 -1.36
C ALA A 160 29.49 2.43 -1.83
N ASP A 161 30.38 1.94 -0.98
CA ASP A 161 31.17 0.73 -1.14
C ASP A 161 31.42 0.06 0.22
N ARG A 162 32.32 -0.95 0.30
CA ARG A 162 32.59 -1.69 1.54
C ARG A 162 33.22 -0.86 2.66
N SER A 163 33.80 0.28 2.36
CA SER A 163 34.61 1.10 3.27
C SER A 163 34.14 2.54 3.40
N THR A 164 33.30 3.01 2.47
CA THR A 164 32.86 4.41 2.40
C THR A 164 31.37 4.53 2.76
N CYS A 165 31.08 5.20 3.89
CA CYS A 165 29.73 5.59 4.29
C CYS A 165 29.53 7.05 3.90
N GLU A 166 28.62 7.35 2.98
CA GLU A 166 28.32 8.71 2.54
C GLU A 166 27.29 9.40 3.43
N GLU A 167 26.40 8.62 4.06
CA GLU A 167 25.38 9.15 5.00
C GLU A 167 25.09 8.14 6.11
N TRP A 168 24.70 8.64 7.28
CA TRP A 168 24.19 7.77 8.33
C TRP A 168 22.80 7.27 7.96
N SER A 169 22.63 5.96 7.84
CA SER A 169 21.41 5.35 7.39
C SER A 169 21.14 4.00 8.06
N TYR A 170 20.24 3.20 7.51
CA TYR A 170 19.61 2.06 8.15
C TYR A 170 20.24 0.73 7.74
N ASN A 171 19.98 -0.30 8.54
CA ASN A 171 20.11 -1.69 8.13
C ASN A 171 18.72 -2.26 7.87
N CYS A 172 18.23 -2.12 6.63
CA CYS A 172 16.90 -2.56 6.19
C CYS A 172 17.00 -3.53 5.01
N ARG A 173 17.92 -4.48 5.09
CA ARG A 173 18.18 -5.46 4.02
C ARG A 173 17.15 -6.59 4.05
N LEU A 174 16.97 -7.24 2.92
CA LEU A 174 16.31 -8.53 2.80
C LEU A 174 17.40 -9.62 2.86
N ASP A 175 17.18 -10.65 3.65
CA ASP A 175 18.06 -11.81 3.70
C ASP A 175 17.99 -12.60 2.39
N GLU A 176 19.12 -13.09 1.91
CA GLU A 176 19.21 -13.82 0.63
C GLU A 176 18.42 -15.13 0.64
N VAL A 177 18.31 -15.78 1.80
CA VAL A 177 17.47 -16.97 1.97
C VAL A 177 15.99 -16.64 1.70
N GLN A 178 15.50 -15.53 2.22
CA GLN A 178 14.14 -15.06 1.95
C GLN A 178 13.95 -14.70 0.47
N ALA A 179 14.94 -14.05 -0.14
CA ALA A 179 14.89 -13.72 -1.57
C ALA A 179 14.83 -14.99 -2.44
N SER A 180 15.55 -16.03 -2.06
CA SER A 180 15.53 -17.33 -2.76
C SER A 180 14.14 -18.00 -2.69
N LEU A 181 13.51 -17.99 -1.51
CA LEU A 181 12.16 -18.52 -1.30
C LEU A 181 11.12 -17.72 -2.09
N LEU A 182 11.23 -16.38 -2.10
CA LEU A 182 10.35 -15.50 -2.86
C LEU A 182 10.41 -15.76 -4.37
N ARG A 183 11.59 -16.08 -4.91
CA ARG A 183 11.73 -16.47 -6.33
C ARG A 183 10.91 -17.72 -6.67
N VAL A 184 10.88 -18.71 -5.78
CA VAL A 184 10.04 -19.89 -5.96
C VAL A 184 8.56 -19.54 -5.84
N GLN A 185 8.19 -18.76 -4.81
CA GLN A 185 6.80 -18.33 -4.61
C GLN A 185 6.25 -17.52 -5.80
N LEU A 186 7.11 -16.72 -6.45
CA LEU A 186 6.73 -15.91 -7.61
C LEU A 186 6.28 -16.76 -8.80
N LEU A 187 6.84 -17.96 -8.99
CA LEU A 187 6.45 -18.89 -10.06
C LEU A 187 5.00 -19.39 -9.92
N HIS A 188 4.44 -19.31 -8.71
CA HIS A 188 3.09 -19.76 -8.38
C HIS A 188 2.11 -18.61 -8.10
N LEU A 189 2.53 -17.36 -8.35
CA LEU A 189 1.72 -16.19 -7.98
C LEU A 189 0.42 -16.13 -8.80
N GLU A 190 0.49 -16.39 -10.10
CA GLU A 190 -0.68 -16.36 -11.00
C GLU A 190 -1.72 -17.40 -10.59
N ASP A 191 -1.31 -18.62 -10.27
CA ASP A 191 -2.19 -19.68 -9.78
C ASP A 191 -2.90 -19.27 -8.48
N LYS A 192 -2.14 -18.67 -7.55
CA LYS A 192 -2.69 -18.18 -6.28
C LYS A 192 -3.70 -17.05 -6.48
N ILE A 193 -3.42 -16.11 -7.38
CA ILE A 193 -4.35 -15.03 -7.71
C ILE A 193 -5.61 -15.59 -8.37
N THR A 194 -5.47 -16.50 -9.31
CA THR A 194 -6.59 -17.16 -9.98
C THR A 194 -7.51 -17.86 -8.97
N GLU A 195 -6.95 -18.59 -8.01
CA GLU A 195 -7.73 -19.24 -6.97
C GLU A 195 -8.42 -18.25 -6.03
N ARG A 196 -7.74 -17.15 -5.64
CA ARG A 196 -8.36 -16.08 -4.85
C ARG A 196 -9.55 -15.45 -5.58
N ARG A 197 -9.41 -15.17 -6.86
CA ARG A 197 -10.48 -14.62 -7.69
C ARG A 197 -11.65 -15.59 -7.83
N ARG A 198 -11.38 -16.88 -8.01
CA ARG A 198 -12.41 -17.94 -8.03
C ARG A 198 -13.19 -17.99 -6.70
N LEU A 199 -12.50 -17.90 -5.57
CA LEU A 199 -13.12 -17.85 -4.23
C LEU A 199 -13.91 -16.56 -4.02
N ALA A 200 -13.39 -15.42 -4.45
CA ALA A 200 -14.08 -14.13 -4.39
C ALA A 200 -15.39 -14.15 -5.18
N GLN A 201 -15.36 -14.68 -6.41
CA GLN A 201 -16.57 -14.85 -7.22
C GLN A 201 -17.61 -15.74 -6.51
N ARG A 202 -17.18 -16.85 -5.91
CA ARG A 202 -18.08 -17.71 -5.13
C ARG A 202 -18.71 -16.97 -3.94
N TYR A 203 -17.95 -16.10 -3.26
CA TYR A 203 -18.51 -15.25 -2.20
C TYR A 203 -19.50 -14.24 -2.78
N ASN A 204 -19.20 -13.58 -3.89
CA ASN A 204 -20.11 -12.65 -4.55
C ASN A 204 -21.45 -13.32 -4.89
N ASP A 205 -21.41 -14.50 -5.51
CA ASP A 205 -22.62 -15.24 -5.92
C ASP A 205 -23.56 -15.56 -4.74
N HIS A 206 -23.02 -15.74 -3.55
CA HIS A 206 -23.79 -16.12 -2.36
C HIS A 206 -24.13 -14.95 -1.43
N LEU A 207 -23.31 -13.91 -1.38
CA LEU A 207 -23.42 -12.84 -0.39
C LEU A 207 -24.06 -11.56 -0.93
N ALA A 208 -24.02 -11.31 -2.24
CA ALA A 208 -24.55 -10.08 -2.84
C ALA A 208 -26.00 -9.75 -2.46
N PRO A 209 -26.92 -10.70 -2.21
CA PRO A 209 -28.27 -10.39 -1.75
C PRO A 209 -28.35 -9.84 -0.31
N TYR A 210 -27.28 -9.95 0.49
CA TYR A 210 -27.32 -9.69 1.94
C TYR A 210 -26.38 -8.58 2.41
N VAL A 211 -25.28 -8.33 1.67
CA VAL A 211 -24.23 -7.35 2.04
C VAL A 211 -23.65 -6.72 0.79
N ASP A 212 -22.99 -5.56 0.95
CA ASP A 212 -22.25 -4.96 -0.15
C ASP A 212 -20.95 -5.76 -0.38
N VAL A 213 -20.87 -6.40 -1.54
CA VAL A 213 -19.72 -7.21 -1.95
C VAL A 213 -18.75 -6.39 -2.82
N PRO A 214 -17.46 -6.72 -2.85
CA PRO A 214 -16.52 -6.05 -3.74
C PRO A 214 -16.86 -6.31 -5.21
N TRP A 215 -16.70 -5.28 -6.03
CA TRP A 215 -16.90 -5.35 -7.49
C TRP A 215 -15.62 -4.92 -8.21
N GLU A 216 -15.53 -5.20 -9.49
CA GLU A 216 -14.48 -4.72 -10.39
C GLU A 216 -15.09 -3.92 -11.53
N ASN A 217 -14.44 -2.82 -11.92
CA ASN A 217 -14.71 -2.14 -13.17
C ASN A 217 -13.96 -2.86 -14.33
N GLU A 218 -14.35 -2.60 -15.57
CA GLU A 218 -13.73 -3.22 -16.76
C GLU A 218 -12.21 -2.97 -16.85
N ASP A 219 -11.74 -1.84 -16.34
CA ASP A 219 -10.33 -1.43 -16.33
C ASP A 219 -9.51 -2.07 -15.20
N GLU A 220 -10.14 -2.75 -14.24
CA GLU A 220 -9.50 -3.22 -13.02
C GLU A 220 -9.20 -4.71 -13.06
N PHE A 221 -8.05 -5.11 -12.54
CA PHE A 221 -7.73 -6.49 -12.20
C PHE A 221 -7.40 -6.56 -10.70
N HIS A 222 -8.39 -6.95 -9.91
CA HIS A 222 -8.31 -7.08 -8.45
C HIS A 222 -7.76 -8.46 -8.06
N THR A 223 -6.71 -8.50 -7.25
CA THR A 223 -6.07 -9.77 -6.83
C THR A 223 -6.69 -10.38 -5.58
N TYR A 224 -7.63 -9.68 -4.95
CA TYR A 224 -8.32 -10.13 -3.73
C TYR A 224 -7.33 -10.61 -2.65
N GLN A 225 -6.34 -9.78 -2.32
CA GLN A 225 -5.48 -9.99 -1.15
C GLN A 225 -6.35 -10.17 0.10
N THR A 226 -7.43 -9.44 0.19
CA THR A 226 -8.48 -9.57 1.20
C THR A 226 -9.83 -9.45 0.51
N TYR A 227 -10.75 -10.35 0.84
CA TYR A 227 -12.16 -10.23 0.44
C TYR A 227 -12.88 -9.39 1.50
N MET A 228 -13.25 -8.17 1.15
CA MET A 228 -13.85 -7.19 2.05
C MET A 228 -15.31 -6.95 1.68
N ILE A 229 -16.21 -7.06 2.65
CA ILE A 229 -17.64 -6.72 2.53
C ILE A 229 -17.95 -5.49 3.38
N GLN A 230 -19.04 -4.80 3.04
CA GLN A 230 -19.63 -3.78 3.90
C GLN A 230 -21.01 -4.24 4.37
N ALA A 231 -21.32 -3.99 5.65
CA ALA A 231 -22.56 -4.40 6.27
C ALA A 231 -23.03 -3.37 7.28
N SER A 232 -24.32 -3.01 7.24
CA SER A 232 -24.92 -2.00 8.14
C SER A 232 -24.83 -2.40 9.63
N SER A 233 -24.88 -3.70 9.93
CA SER A 233 -24.76 -4.22 11.29
C SER A 233 -23.46 -5.00 11.49
N ARG A 234 -22.32 -4.41 11.06
CA ARG A 234 -21.01 -5.04 11.02
C ARG A 234 -20.62 -5.79 12.30
N ASP A 235 -20.75 -5.15 13.46
CA ASP A 235 -20.27 -5.73 14.73
C ASP A 235 -21.10 -6.96 15.13
N LYS A 236 -22.42 -6.91 14.91
CA LYS A 236 -23.30 -8.08 15.15
C LYS A 236 -22.99 -9.21 14.16
N LEU A 237 -22.71 -8.88 12.90
CA LEU A 237 -22.31 -9.87 11.90
C LEU A 237 -20.98 -10.52 12.28
N GLN A 238 -20.00 -9.74 12.71
CA GLN A 238 -18.70 -10.27 13.17
C GLN A 238 -18.86 -11.22 14.36
N GLU A 239 -19.67 -10.86 15.36
CA GLU A 239 -19.96 -11.70 16.51
C GLU A 239 -20.67 -13.00 16.11
N HIS A 240 -21.67 -12.90 15.22
CA HIS A 240 -22.37 -14.07 14.68
C HIS A 240 -21.42 -15.01 13.95
N LEU A 241 -20.57 -14.51 13.04
CA LEU A 241 -19.60 -15.32 12.31
C LEU A 241 -18.63 -16.01 13.27
N ARG A 242 -18.13 -15.28 14.26
CA ARG A 242 -17.26 -15.85 15.31
C ARG A 242 -17.95 -16.99 16.06
N SER A 243 -19.24 -16.85 16.40
CA SER A 243 -20.02 -17.90 17.07
C SER A 243 -20.19 -19.16 16.21
N LYS A 244 -20.00 -19.04 14.89
CA LYS A 244 -20.03 -20.16 13.93
C LYS A 244 -18.63 -20.67 13.57
N GLY A 245 -17.58 -20.21 14.25
CA GLY A 245 -16.20 -20.61 13.98
C GLY A 245 -15.60 -19.98 12.72
N ILE A 246 -16.23 -18.91 12.21
CA ILE A 246 -15.75 -18.16 11.03
C ILE A 246 -15.01 -16.91 11.53
N GLU A 247 -13.74 -16.80 11.23
CA GLU A 247 -12.95 -15.61 11.53
C GLU A 247 -13.27 -14.48 10.53
N ALA A 248 -13.67 -13.34 11.07
CA ALA A 248 -13.87 -12.10 10.32
C ALA A 248 -13.27 -10.94 11.11
N ILE A 249 -12.47 -10.13 10.46
CA ILE A 249 -11.77 -8.98 11.06
C ILE A 249 -12.15 -7.68 10.36
N VAL A 250 -12.15 -6.59 11.12
CA VAL A 250 -12.37 -5.26 10.56
C VAL A 250 -11.02 -4.70 10.06
N HIS A 251 -10.97 -4.19 8.84
CA HIS A 251 -9.79 -3.57 8.24
C HIS A 251 -10.00 -2.06 8.05
N TYR A 252 -9.44 -1.17 8.87
CA TYR A 252 -8.71 -1.37 10.14
C TYR A 252 -9.36 -0.47 11.21
N PRO A 253 -9.69 -0.98 12.40
CA PRO A 253 -10.33 -0.18 13.45
C PRO A 253 -9.30 0.28 14.52
N PRO A 254 -9.41 1.51 15.01
CA PRO A 254 -10.05 2.66 14.39
C PRO A 254 -9.26 3.18 13.17
N PRO A 255 -9.87 3.97 12.26
CA PRO A 255 -9.17 4.59 11.15
C PRO A 255 -7.95 5.41 11.60
N LEU A 256 -6.96 5.57 10.71
CA LEU A 256 -5.66 6.18 11.05
C LEU A 256 -5.79 7.58 11.67
N HIS A 257 -6.69 8.42 11.15
CA HIS A 257 -6.92 9.77 11.68
C HIS A 257 -7.52 9.80 13.09
N LEU A 258 -8.11 8.70 13.57
CA LEU A 258 -8.65 8.56 14.93
C LEU A 258 -7.66 7.89 15.90
N GLN A 259 -6.50 7.48 15.43
CA GLN A 259 -5.46 6.90 16.28
C GLN A 259 -4.85 7.96 17.21
N ARG A 260 -4.37 7.52 18.37
CA ARG A 260 -3.71 8.43 19.31
C ARG A 260 -2.49 9.13 18.69
N ALA A 261 -1.76 8.41 17.85
CA ALA A 261 -0.59 8.94 17.13
C ALA A 261 -0.95 10.04 16.11
N ALA A 262 -2.20 10.17 15.69
CA ALA A 262 -2.64 11.20 14.77
C ALA A 262 -3.13 12.49 15.46
N ARG A 263 -3.21 12.53 16.80
CA ARG A 263 -3.72 13.70 17.55
C ARG A 263 -2.87 14.95 17.36
N ASP A 264 -1.58 14.77 17.18
CA ASP A 264 -0.62 15.87 17.01
C ASP A 264 -0.42 16.26 15.53
N LEU A 265 -1.18 15.62 14.61
CA LEU A 265 -1.14 15.90 13.17
C LEU A 265 -2.22 16.93 12.73
N ALA A 266 -3.09 17.33 13.66
CA ALA A 266 -4.18 18.29 13.43
C ALA A 266 -3.68 19.74 13.38
#